data_98fa8958aac3f7b61b6d01e9a6d69229
#
_entry.id   98fa8958aac3f7b61b6d01e9a6d69229
#
_cell.length_a   1.000
_cell.length_b   1.000
_cell.length_c   1.000
_cell.angle_alpha   90.00
_cell.angle_beta   90.00
_cell.angle_gamma   90.00
#
_symmetry.space_group_name_H-M   'P 1'
#
loop_
_entity.id
_entity.type
_entity.pdbx_description
1 polymer ?
#
loop_
_entity_poly.entity_id
_entity_poly.type
_entity_poly.pdbx_seq_one_letter_code
_entity_poly.pdbx_strand_id
1 'polypeptide(L)'
;MISVLQDGRFQKMGLVKYDNEQKKHLREDLKKFTEEQGLAKTDLADKLGYAYNTVISWFRGTRLPSQFGIETLCDFFKVTDVELLGSPMKVRTFAYYRKDALTAVGTLQEIADQTGANIRTLRSLIATTKNEKKTRGTYIIEIEDETRYTVEFKQTFTIDEIKAKNLDWLLDNPMVELKEVTE
;
A
#
# COMPACT_ATOMS: atom_id res chain seq x y z
N MET A 1 -3.43 10.01 -22.35
CA MET A 1 -4.87 10.23 -22.31
C MET A 1 -5.34 9.75 -20.95
N ILE A 2 -5.64 10.66 -20.04
CA ILE A 2 -6.10 10.38 -18.67
C ILE A 2 -7.62 10.39 -18.78
N SER A 3 -8.28 9.24 -18.63
CA SER A 3 -9.72 9.19 -18.53
C SER A 3 -10.13 9.66 -17.14
N VAL A 4 -10.68 10.86 -17.07
CA VAL A 4 -11.34 11.37 -15.87
C VAL A 4 -12.70 10.68 -15.78
N LEU A 5 -12.84 9.74 -14.85
CA LEU A 5 -14.15 9.26 -14.43
C LEU A 5 -14.76 10.28 -13.47
N GLN A 6 -16.04 10.59 -13.70
CA GLN A 6 -16.80 11.73 -13.18
C GLN A 6 -17.11 11.73 -11.68
N ASP A 7 -16.39 11.01 -10.80
CA ASP A 7 -16.71 10.94 -9.37
C ASP A 7 -15.55 11.28 -8.43
N GLY A 8 -14.59 12.09 -8.81
CA GLY A 8 -13.66 12.71 -7.85
C GLY A 8 -12.90 11.77 -6.89
N ARG A 9 -13.04 10.44 -7.03
CA ARG A 9 -12.26 9.47 -6.28
C ARG A 9 -10.91 9.30 -6.94
N PHE A 10 -9.92 10.00 -6.44
CA PHE A 10 -8.53 9.71 -6.77
C PHE A 10 -8.28 8.22 -6.48
N GLN A 11 -7.98 7.46 -7.53
CA GLN A 11 -7.72 6.02 -7.44
C GLN A 11 -6.49 5.80 -6.56
N LYS A 12 -6.69 5.26 -5.37
CA LYS A 12 -5.61 4.77 -4.51
C LYS A 12 -4.88 3.63 -5.23
N MET A 13 -3.79 3.94 -5.92
CA MET A 13 -2.99 2.95 -6.64
C MET A 13 -1.92 2.34 -5.73
N GLY A 14 -2.36 1.66 -4.67
CA GLY A 14 -1.47 0.87 -3.83
C GLY A 14 -0.92 -0.34 -4.58
N LEU A 15 0.35 -0.69 -4.31
CA LEU A 15 0.92 -1.95 -4.76
C LEU A 15 0.51 -3.04 -3.78
N VAL A 16 -0.23 -4.03 -4.25
CA VAL A 16 -0.65 -5.18 -3.44
C VAL A 16 0.49 -6.20 -3.37
N LYS A 17 0.76 -6.71 -2.18
CA LYS A 17 1.69 -7.82 -1.95
C LYS A 17 0.86 -9.11 -1.93
N TYR A 18 1.00 -9.92 -2.97
CA TYR A 18 0.32 -11.21 -3.06
C TYR A 18 1.24 -12.33 -2.63
N ASP A 19 0.78 -13.18 -1.70
CA ASP A 19 1.40 -14.48 -1.47
C ASP A 19 0.93 -15.54 -2.48
N ASN A 20 1.45 -16.76 -2.39
CA ASN A 20 1.14 -17.80 -3.38
C ASN A 20 -0.29 -18.34 -3.23
N GLU A 21 -0.83 -18.38 -2.02
CA GLU A 21 -2.20 -18.81 -1.75
C GLU A 21 -3.19 -17.79 -2.28
N GLN A 22 -2.97 -16.49 -2.03
CA GLN A 22 -3.80 -15.41 -2.59
C GLN A 22 -3.83 -15.42 -4.12
N LYS A 23 -2.69 -15.69 -4.78
CA LYS A 23 -2.63 -15.82 -6.24
C LYS A 23 -3.44 -17.00 -6.76
N LYS A 24 -3.47 -18.08 -6.00
CA LYS A 24 -4.27 -19.27 -6.32
C LYS A 24 -5.75 -18.98 -6.13
N HIS A 25 -6.15 -18.50 -4.95
CA HIS A 25 -7.54 -18.11 -4.65
C HIS A 25 -8.09 -17.14 -5.66
N LEU A 26 -7.38 -16.03 -5.94
CA LEU A 26 -7.81 -15.06 -6.94
C LEU A 26 -8.18 -15.69 -8.29
N ARG A 27 -7.38 -16.64 -8.79
CA ARG A 27 -7.64 -17.28 -10.08
C ARG A 27 -8.84 -18.22 -10.03
N GLU A 28 -8.96 -18.99 -8.95
CA GLU A 28 -10.03 -19.95 -8.75
C GLU A 28 -11.37 -19.23 -8.54
N ASP A 29 -11.40 -18.24 -7.65
CA ASP A 29 -12.60 -17.50 -7.31
C ASP A 29 -13.03 -16.53 -8.40
N LEU A 30 -12.08 -15.88 -9.09
CA LEU A 30 -12.41 -15.07 -10.28
C LEU A 30 -13.09 -15.92 -11.37
N LYS A 31 -12.63 -17.15 -11.58
CA LYS A 31 -13.25 -18.08 -12.52
C LYS A 31 -14.64 -18.49 -12.04
N LYS A 32 -14.74 -18.91 -10.76
CA LYS A 32 -15.98 -19.35 -10.12
C LYS A 32 -17.06 -18.25 -10.19
N PHE A 33 -16.77 -17.03 -9.72
CA PHE A 33 -17.74 -15.93 -9.72
C PHE A 33 -18.17 -15.51 -11.14
N THR A 34 -17.25 -15.58 -12.12
CA THR A 34 -17.58 -15.28 -13.51
C THR A 34 -18.51 -16.34 -14.10
N GLU A 35 -18.28 -17.63 -13.81
CA GLU A 35 -19.10 -18.75 -14.23
C GLU A 35 -20.49 -18.72 -13.56
N GLU A 36 -20.56 -18.45 -12.26
CA GLU A 36 -21.80 -18.31 -11.48
C GLU A 36 -22.72 -17.21 -12.04
N GLN A 37 -22.14 -16.13 -12.55
CA GLN A 37 -22.89 -15.05 -13.19
C GLN A 37 -23.15 -15.28 -14.67
N GLY A 38 -22.70 -16.40 -15.24
CA GLY A 38 -22.88 -16.72 -16.67
C GLY A 38 -22.19 -15.73 -17.60
N LEU A 39 -21.12 -15.05 -17.15
CA LEU A 39 -20.46 -14.02 -17.92
C LEU A 39 -19.35 -14.58 -18.81
N ALA A 40 -19.26 -14.08 -20.04
CA ALA A 40 -18.07 -14.24 -20.84
C ALA A 40 -16.95 -13.31 -20.30
N LYS A 41 -15.68 -13.68 -20.48
CA LYS A 41 -14.54 -12.86 -20.04
C LYS A 41 -14.46 -11.50 -20.75
N THR A 42 -15.01 -11.41 -21.97
CA THR A 42 -15.19 -10.17 -22.72
C THR A 42 -16.16 -9.24 -21.99
N ASP A 43 -17.33 -9.78 -21.62
CA ASP A 43 -18.39 -9.03 -20.97
C ASP A 43 -17.94 -8.55 -19.56
N LEU A 44 -17.18 -9.38 -18.85
CA LEU A 44 -16.58 -8.99 -17.59
C LEU A 44 -15.61 -7.82 -17.79
N ALA A 45 -14.76 -7.85 -18.81
CA ALA A 45 -13.80 -6.78 -19.09
C ALA A 45 -14.52 -5.47 -19.41
N ASP A 46 -15.56 -5.52 -20.24
CA ASP A 46 -16.36 -4.34 -20.61
C ASP A 46 -17.09 -3.76 -19.39
N LYS A 47 -17.71 -4.60 -18.57
CA LYS A 47 -18.41 -4.18 -17.35
C LYS A 47 -17.48 -3.58 -16.29
N LEU A 48 -16.27 -4.10 -16.17
CA LEU A 48 -15.24 -3.57 -15.25
C LEU A 48 -14.52 -2.32 -15.78
N GLY A 49 -14.69 -1.99 -17.09
CA GLY A 49 -13.99 -0.89 -17.75
C GLY A 49 -12.49 -1.14 -17.95
N TYR A 50 -12.07 -2.41 -18.01
CA TYR A 50 -10.69 -2.81 -18.26
C TYR A 50 -10.51 -3.36 -19.68
N ALA A 51 -9.30 -3.19 -20.24
CA ALA A 51 -8.95 -3.85 -21.48
C ALA A 51 -9.01 -5.38 -21.33
N TYR A 52 -9.59 -6.09 -22.31
CA TYR A 52 -9.73 -7.55 -22.33
C TYR A 52 -8.44 -8.28 -21.95
N ASN A 53 -7.30 -7.88 -22.54
CA ASN A 53 -6.00 -8.49 -22.25
C ASN A 53 -5.56 -8.32 -20.79
N THR A 54 -5.99 -7.25 -20.12
CA THR A 54 -5.74 -7.04 -18.69
C THR A 54 -6.49 -8.08 -17.87
N VAL A 55 -7.79 -8.22 -18.11
CA VAL A 55 -8.64 -9.20 -17.40
C VAL A 55 -8.17 -10.63 -17.67
N ILE A 56 -7.88 -10.98 -18.93
CA ILE A 56 -7.33 -12.31 -19.27
C ILE A 56 -6.00 -12.58 -18.55
N SER A 57 -5.16 -11.57 -18.35
CA SER A 57 -3.90 -11.75 -17.62
C SER A 57 -4.14 -12.08 -16.14
N TRP A 58 -5.23 -11.59 -15.54
CA TRP A 58 -5.64 -11.95 -14.18
C TRP A 58 -6.08 -13.41 -14.09
N PHE A 59 -6.90 -13.88 -15.02
CA PHE A 59 -7.31 -15.29 -15.09
C PHE A 59 -6.13 -16.26 -15.30
N ARG A 60 -5.11 -15.82 -16.04
CA ARG A 60 -3.89 -16.60 -16.29
C ARG A 60 -2.87 -16.48 -15.14
N GLY A 61 -3.03 -15.49 -14.25
CA GLY A 61 -2.07 -15.17 -13.20
C GLY A 61 -0.74 -14.58 -13.72
N THR A 62 -0.67 -14.18 -15.00
CA THR A 62 0.53 -13.55 -15.58
C THR A 62 0.71 -12.11 -15.13
N ARG A 63 -0.39 -11.45 -14.80
CA ARG A 63 -0.44 -10.17 -14.10
C ARG A 63 -1.49 -10.27 -13.01
N LEU A 64 -1.27 -9.55 -11.93
CA LEU A 64 -2.21 -9.49 -10.81
C LEU A 64 -2.87 -8.12 -10.79
N PRO A 65 -4.13 -8.01 -10.32
CA PRO A 65 -4.80 -6.74 -10.18
C PRO A 65 -4.03 -5.81 -9.23
N SER A 66 -4.17 -4.50 -9.43
CA SER A 66 -3.78 -3.51 -8.42
C SER A 66 -4.78 -3.50 -7.27
N GLN A 67 -4.51 -2.75 -6.20
CA GLN A 67 -5.48 -2.51 -5.13
C GLN A 67 -6.85 -2.09 -5.70
N PHE A 68 -6.86 -1.09 -6.57
CA PHE A 68 -8.09 -0.64 -7.23
C PHE A 68 -8.76 -1.75 -8.07
N GLY A 69 -7.97 -2.60 -8.72
CA GLY A 69 -8.50 -3.73 -9.47
C GLY A 69 -9.20 -4.76 -8.58
N ILE A 70 -8.65 -5.03 -7.38
CA ILE A 70 -9.31 -5.89 -6.38
C ILE A 70 -10.59 -5.23 -5.87
N GLU A 71 -10.54 -3.95 -5.48
CA GLU A 71 -11.71 -3.19 -5.02
C GLU A 71 -12.84 -3.21 -6.09
N THR A 72 -12.48 -2.99 -7.37
CA THR A 72 -13.43 -3.05 -8.48
C THR A 72 -14.04 -4.44 -8.65
N LEU A 73 -13.25 -5.51 -8.51
CA LEU A 73 -13.74 -6.89 -8.57
C LEU A 73 -14.66 -7.21 -7.39
N CYS A 74 -14.29 -6.80 -6.18
CA CYS A 74 -15.10 -6.97 -4.98
C CYS A 74 -16.44 -6.24 -5.11
N ASP A 75 -16.44 -5.01 -5.59
CA ASP A 75 -17.65 -4.22 -5.82
C ASP A 75 -18.54 -4.84 -6.90
N PHE A 76 -17.94 -5.37 -7.95
CA PHE A 76 -18.69 -5.98 -9.05
C PHE A 76 -19.35 -7.30 -8.64
N PHE A 77 -18.60 -8.20 -8.02
CA PHE A 77 -19.10 -9.51 -7.58
C PHE A 77 -19.87 -9.45 -6.24
N LYS A 78 -19.84 -8.29 -5.54
CA LYS A 78 -20.45 -8.09 -4.21
C LYS A 78 -19.83 -9.03 -3.16
N VAL A 79 -18.54 -9.19 -3.21
CA VAL A 79 -17.74 -10.01 -2.28
C VAL A 79 -16.69 -9.14 -1.57
N THR A 80 -16.16 -9.66 -0.48
CA THR A 80 -15.04 -9.03 0.23
C THR A 80 -13.69 -9.43 -0.39
N ASP A 81 -12.64 -8.68 -0.09
CA ASP A 81 -11.27 -9.04 -0.51
C ASP A 81 -10.83 -10.39 0.10
N VAL A 82 -11.30 -10.72 1.31
CA VAL A 82 -11.05 -12.02 1.95
C VAL A 82 -11.70 -13.16 1.16
N GLU A 83 -12.93 -12.98 0.68
CA GLU A 83 -13.62 -13.97 -0.14
C GLU A 83 -12.96 -14.15 -1.51
N LEU A 84 -12.42 -13.07 -2.10
CA LEU A 84 -11.76 -13.11 -3.40
C LEU A 84 -10.30 -13.61 -3.33
N LEU A 85 -9.60 -13.37 -2.22
CA LEU A 85 -8.17 -13.66 -2.06
C LEU A 85 -7.86 -14.77 -1.05
N GLY A 86 -8.88 -15.26 -0.31
CA GLY A 86 -8.70 -16.21 0.78
C GLY A 86 -8.10 -15.62 2.06
N SER A 87 -7.64 -14.37 2.00
CA SER A 87 -7.11 -13.63 3.16
C SER A 87 -7.13 -12.12 2.89
N PRO A 88 -7.04 -11.26 3.92
CA PRO A 88 -7.07 -9.82 3.74
C PRO A 88 -6.00 -9.31 2.77
N MET A 89 -6.37 -8.33 1.95
CA MET A 89 -5.46 -7.69 1.01
C MET A 89 -4.34 -6.93 1.74
N LYS A 90 -3.09 -7.28 1.45
CA LYS A 90 -1.91 -6.58 1.98
C LYS A 90 -1.43 -5.54 0.99
N VAL A 91 -1.62 -4.27 1.33
CA VAL A 91 -1.10 -3.14 0.53
C VAL A 91 0.31 -2.82 1.00
N ARG A 92 1.25 -2.67 0.04
CA ARG A 92 2.64 -2.33 0.35
C ARG A 92 2.74 -0.91 0.90
N THR A 93 3.33 -0.78 2.06
CA THR A 93 3.59 0.48 2.75
C THR A 93 5.08 0.81 2.70
N PHE A 94 5.41 2.08 2.60
CA PHE A 94 6.78 2.55 2.43
C PHE A 94 7.08 3.71 3.37
N ALA A 95 8.35 3.79 3.81
CA ALA A 95 8.92 4.96 4.44
C ALA A 95 9.79 5.72 3.43
N TYR A 96 9.48 6.98 3.19
CA TYR A 96 10.21 7.85 2.28
C TYR A 96 11.11 8.82 3.06
N TYR A 97 12.37 8.81 2.71
CA TYR A 97 13.39 9.65 3.32
C TYR A 97 13.92 10.67 2.32
N ARG A 98 14.11 11.89 2.78
CA ARG A 98 14.72 12.98 2.02
C ARG A 98 15.78 13.65 2.87
N LYS A 99 17.03 13.73 2.37
CA LYS A 99 18.19 14.21 3.14
C LYS A 99 18.36 13.49 4.48
N ASP A 100 18.17 12.17 4.43
CA ASP A 100 18.25 11.25 5.56
C ASP A 100 17.18 11.45 6.67
N ALA A 101 16.24 12.36 6.47
CA ALA A 101 15.09 12.56 7.35
C ALA A 101 13.86 11.83 6.84
N LEU A 102 13.12 11.15 7.72
CA LEU A 102 11.82 10.56 7.40
C LEU A 102 10.85 11.69 7.02
N THR A 103 10.33 11.63 5.81
CA THR A 103 9.49 12.70 5.23
C THR A 103 8.03 12.28 5.13
N ALA A 104 7.77 11.02 4.77
CA ALA A 104 6.41 10.49 4.65
C ALA A 104 6.39 8.97 4.84
N VAL A 105 5.25 8.45 5.30
CA VAL A 105 4.96 7.02 5.42
C VAL A 105 3.60 6.74 4.80
N GLY A 106 3.49 5.64 4.07
CA GLY A 106 2.24 5.22 3.45
C GLY A 106 2.46 4.45 2.15
N THR A 107 1.40 4.32 1.38
CA THR A 107 1.46 3.81 0.00
C THR A 107 2.22 4.80 -0.90
N LEU A 108 2.64 4.36 -2.06
CA LEU A 108 3.32 5.25 -3.02
C LEU A 108 2.45 6.45 -3.44
N GLN A 109 1.13 6.26 -3.48
CA GLN A 109 0.21 7.35 -3.80
C GLN A 109 0.14 8.35 -2.66
N GLU A 110 -0.04 7.90 -1.42
CA GLU A 110 -0.08 8.77 -0.25
C GLU A 110 1.22 9.57 -0.08
N ILE A 111 2.38 8.92 -0.31
CA ILE A 111 3.68 9.60 -0.30
C ILE A 111 3.76 10.65 -1.42
N ALA A 112 3.28 10.33 -2.63
CA ALA A 112 3.26 11.28 -3.73
C ALA A 112 2.38 12.51 -3.41
N ASP A 113 1.20 12.28 -2.85
CA ASP A 113 0.23 13.31 -2.48
C ASP A 113 0.79 14.22 -1.35
N GLN A 114 1.44 13.63 -0.35
CA GLN A 114 2.03 14.37 0.78
C GLN A 114 3.28 15.18 0.39
N THR A 115 4.09 14.64 -0.52
CA THR A 115 5.42 15.20 -0.80
C THR A 115 5.52 15.93 -2.13
N GLY A 116 4.52 15.81 -3.00
CA GLY A 116 4.56 16.28 -4.38
C GLY A 116 5.51 15.47 -5.29
N ALA A 117 6.03 14.33 -4.81
CA ALA A 117 6.94 13.51 -5.59
C ALA A 117 6.19 12.73 -6.67
N ASN A 118 6.80 12.60 -7.85
CA ASN A 118 6.20 11.81 -8.92
C ASN A 118 6.27 10.31 -8.60
N ILE A 119 5.15 9.58 -8.73
CA ILE A 119 5.06 8.13 -8.49
C ILE A 119 6.10 7.33 -9.30
N ARG A 120 6.39 7.75 -10.53
CA ARG A 120 7.42 7.11 -11.36
C ARG A 120 8.80 7.21 -10.71
N THR A 121 9.11 8.38 -10.13
CA THR A 121 10.35 8.60 -9.39
C THR A 121 10.41 7.73 -8.13
N LEU A 122 9.30 7.66 -7.37
CA LEU A 122 9.22 6.80 -6.18
C LEU A 122 9.44 5.32 -6.53
N ARG A 123 8.83 4.82 -7.61
CA ARG A 123 9.06 3.45 -8.10
C ARG A 123 10.52 3.20 -8.49
N SER A 124 11.17 4.16 -9.12
CA SER A 124 12.60 4.08 -9.46
C SER A 124 13.46 4.02 -8.20
N LEU A 125 13.14 4.82 -7.18
CA LEU A 125 13.84 4.80 -5.89
C LEU A 125 13.74 3.44 -5.19
N ILE A 126 12.57 2.77 -5.23
CA ILE A 126 12.44 1.41 -4.66
C ILE A 126 13.45 0.45 -5.29
N ALA A 127 13.54 0.45 -6.61
CA ALA A 127 14.47 -0.42 -7.34
C ALA A 127 15.93 -0.11 -6.99
N THR A 128 16.28 1.17 -6.93
CA THR A 128 17.62 1.63 -6.60
C THR A 128 17.99 1.31 -5.15
N THR A 129 17.12 1.60 -4.19
CA THR A 129 17.36 1.33 -2.77
C THR A 129 17.55 -0.18 -2.52
N LYS A 130 16.73 -1.01 -3.14
CA LYS A 130 16.82 -2.47 -3.00
C LYS A 130 18.13 -3.02 -3.54
N ASN A 131 18.60 -2.52 -4.69
CA ASN A 131 19.79 -3.04 -5.36
C ASN A 131 21.10 -2.52 -4.75
N GLU A 132 21.13 -1.25 -4.36
CA GLU A 132 22.36 -0.57 -3.97
C GLU A 132 22.54 -0.44 -2.44
N LYS A 133 21.56 -0.88 -1.63
CA LYS A 133 21.52 -0.66 -0.18
C LYS A 133 21.81 0.80 0.20
N LYS A 134 21.45 1.74 -0.68
CA LYS A 134 21.61 3.17 -0.42
C LYS A 134 20.66 3.62 0.66
N THR A 135 21.26 4.09 1.75
CA THR A 135 20.55 4.65 2.91
C THR A 135 20.93 6.13 3.14
N ARG A 136 21.44 6.82 2.12
CA ARG A 136 21.83 8.24 2.20
C ARG A 136 21.14 9.07 1.14
N GLY A 137 20.77 10.28 1.52
CA GLY A 137 20.14 11.26 0.63
C GLY A 137 18.63 11.05 0.49
N THR A 138 18.16 10.72 -0.70
CA THR A 138 16.73 10.44 -0.96
C THR A 138 16.57 8.98 -1.30
N TYR A 139 15.80 8.26 -0.49
CA TYR A 139 15.56 6.83 -0.64
C TYR A 139 14.18 6.42 -0.08
N ILE A 140 13.75 5.21 -0.39
CA ILE A 140 12.47 4.65 0.04
C ILE A 140 12.67 3.22 0.52
N ILE A 141 12.10 2.89 1.66
CA ILE A 141 12.18 1.56 2.27
C ILE A 141 10.78 0.99 2.34
N GLU A 142 10.60 -0.26 1.91
CA GLU A 142 9.35 -0.98 2.12
C GLU A 142 9.26 -1.39 3.58
N ILE A 143 8.12 -1.07 4.20
CA ILE A 143 7.79 -1.49 5.57
C ILE A 143 7.06 -2.82 5.46
N GLU A 144 7.62 -3.88 6.04
CA GLU A 144 6.95 -5.18 6.15
C GLU A 144 6.12 -5.20 7.43
N ASP A 145 4.82 -5.50 7.32
CA ASP A 145 3.86 -5.48 8.44
C ASP A 145 4.17 -6.45 9.60
N GLU A 146 5.10 -7.37 9.40
CA GLU A 146 5.48 -8.36 10.42
C GLU A 146 6.61 -7.90 11.35
N THR A 147 7.26 -6.81 11.01
CA THR A 147 8.25 -6.22 11.91
C THR A 147 7.63 -4.96 12.53
N ARG A 148 7.05 -5.08 13.71
CA ARG A 148 6.92 -3.94 14.61
C ARG A 148 8.35 -3.47 14.87
N TYR A 149 8.85 -2.53 14.07
CA TYR A 149 10.03 -1.79 14.44
C TYR A 149 9.64 -0.97 15.66
N THR A 150 9.97 -1.47 16.83
CA THR A 150 10.09 -0.62 18.00
C THR A 150 11.26 0.30 17.67
N VAL A 151 10.96 1.47 17.12
CA VAL A 151 11.97 2.53 17.00
C VAL A 151 12.18 2.98 18.43
N GLU A 152 13.16 2.39 19.08
CA GLU A 152 13.65 2.95 20.33
C GLU A 152 14.29 4.30 20.00
N PHE A 153 13.50 5.35 20.13
CA PHE A 153 14.06 6.69 20.20
C PHE A 153 14.82 6.81 21.50
N LYS A 154 16.10 6.52 21.47
CA LYS A 154 17.03 6.82 22.58
C LYS A 154 17.34 8.33 22.62
N GLN A 155 16.32 9.18 22.58
CA GLN A 155 16.44 10.58 22.92
C GLN A 155 15.70 10.79 24.24
N THR A 156 16.47 11.08 25.27
CA THR A 156 15.93 11.59 26.55
C THR A 156 15.50 13.03 26.32
N PHE A 157 14.22 13.27 26.41
CA PHE A 157 13.66 14.63 26.43
C PHE A 157 13.24 14.96 27.86
N THR A 158 13.54 16.15 28.30
CA THR A 158 12.90 16.69 29.50
C THR A 158 11.45 17.05 29.18
N ILE A 159 10.57 17.07 30.20
CA ILE A 159 9.16 17.45 30.04
C ILE A 159 9.04 18.85 29.43
N ASP A 160 9.94 19.74 29.77
CA ASP A 160 9.96 21.10 29.23
C ASP A 160 10.34 21.15 27.75
N GLU A 161 11.24 20.28 27.30
CA GLU A 161 11.56 20.14 25.87
C GLU A 161 10.43 19.54 25.06
N ILE A 162 9.67 18.59 25.63
CA ILE A 162 8.47 18.01 25.02
C ILE A 162 7.41 19.10 24.79
N LYS A 163 7.16 19.92 25.81
CA LYS A 163 6.23 21.06 25.72
C LYS A 163 6.71 22.13 24.75
N ALA A 164 7.98 22.50 24.80
CA ALA A 164 8.57 23.50 23.91
C ALA A 164 8.53 23.08 22.42
N LYS A 165 8.53 21.78 22.13
CA LYS A 165 8.45 21.21 20.77
C LYS A 165 7.04 20.82 20.31
N ASN A 166 6.00 21.12 21.11
CA ASN A 166 4.61 20.72 20.85
C ASN A 166 4.46 19.18 20.63
N LEU A 167 5.17 18.40 21.43
CA LEU A 167 5.17 16.94 21.38
C LEU A 167 4.31 16.33 22.50
N ASP A 168 3.34 17.09 23.05
CA ASP A 168 2.50 16.68 24.17
C ASP A 168 1.76 15.37 23.90
N TRP A 169 1.49 15.05 22.64
CA TRP A 169 0.90 13.77 22.22
C TRP A 169 1.74 12.54 22.62
N LEU A 170 3.07 12.72 22.88
CA LEU A 170 3.93 11.64 23.38
C LEU A 170 3.58 11.26 24.81
N LEU A 171 3.11 12.20 25.62
CA LEU A 171 2.77 11.98 27.03
C LEU A 171 1.45 11.18 27.15
N ASP A 172 0.56 11.32 26.18
CA ASP A 172 -0.76 10.65 26.14
C ASP A 172 -0.71 9.34 25.33
N ASN A 173 0.44 8.97 24.75
CA ASN A 173 0.55 7.78 23.93
C ASN A 173 0.81 6.53 24.79
N PRO A 174 -0.11 5.54 24.86
CA PRO A 174 0.05 4.33 25.66
C PRO A 174 1.24 3.44 25.26
N MET A 175 1.89 3.74 24.13
CA MET A 175 3.08 3.04 23.64
C MET A 175 4.39 3.71 24.09
N VAL A 176 4.33 4.83 24.80
CA VAL A 176 5.51 5.55 25.33
C VAL A 176 5.72 5.18 26.79
N GLU A 177 6.79 4.48 27.07
CA GLU A 177 7.20 4.15 28.43
C GLU A 177 8.02 5.33 29.01
N LEU A 178 7.40 6.09 29.92
CA LEU A 178 8.10 7.15 30.63
C LEU A 178 8.93 6.52 31.77
N LYS A 179 10.25 6.62 31.69
CA LYS A 179 11.16 6.24 32.79
C LYS A 179 11.66 7.51 33.46
N GLU A 180 11.44 7.62 34.75
CA GLU A 180 12.16 8.62 35.55
C GLU A 180 13.66 8.29 35.58
N VAL A 181 14.47 9.20 35.06
CA VAL A 181 15.93 9.13 35.24
C VAL A 181 16.21 9.86 36.52
N THR A 182 16.39 9.11 37.62
CA THR A 182 17.01 9.63 38.84
C THR A 182 18.50 9.73 38.60
N GLU A 183 19.05 10.94 38.78
CA GLU A 183 20.50 11.20 38.83
C GLU A 183 21.18 10.47 40.01
#